data_0ac6bc7e6487c1f0959f4f8a2bc72efe
#
_entry.id   0ac6bc7e6487c1f0959f4f8a2bc72efe
#
_cell.length_a   1.000
_cell.length_b   1.000
_cell.length_c   1.000
_cell.angle_alpha   90.00
_cell.angle_beta   90.00
_cell.angle_gamma   90.00
#
_symmetry.space_group_name_H-M   'P 1'
#
loop_
_entity.id
_entity.type
_entity.pdbx_description
1 polymer ?
#
loop_
_entity_poly.entity_id
_entity_poly.type
_entity_poly.pdbx_seq_one_letter_code
_entity_poly.pdbx_strand_id
1 'polypeptide(L)'
;LENSSVTNIINLLYKRLERLKDVQIKKNIVIPQKIPPEGIIILRSGKCEIVETILSPVSYVLELRPELEVLVQDMDDDNRHNQMSKIIKKVSDCLKSDFSLGGNVDYLHTEPPEYSDENIDGAPPVMVASVPIIIEFVSNNPLL
;
A
#
# COMPACT_ATOMS: atom_id res chain seq x y z
N LEU A 1 -6.70 -24.25 8.79
CA LEU A 1 -6.38 -22.85 8.64
C LEU A 1 -7.63 -22.04 8.41
N GLU A 2 -7.76 -20.97 9.15
CA GLU A 2 -8.81 -20.00 8.88
C GLU A 2 -8.54 -19.31 7.55
N ASN A 3 -9.58 -19.03 6.82
CA ASN A 3 -9.47 -18.24 5.61
C ASN A 3 -9.05 -16.83 5.97
N SER A 4 -8.08 -16.30 5.24
CA SER A 4 -7.68 -14.91 5.40
C SER A 4 -8.80 -14.02 4.90
N SER A 5 -9.29 -13.14 5.78
CA SER A 5 -10.21 -12.08 5.36
C SER A 5 -9.45 -10.90 4.79
N VAL A 6 -10.15 -10.08 4.03
CA VAL A 6 -9.57 -8.82 3.50
C VAL A 6 -9.04 -7.97 4.65
N THR A 7 -9.80 -7.86 5.75
CA THR A 7 -9.39 -7.09 6.92
C THR A 7 -8.08 -7.60 7.50
N ASN A 8 -7.95 -8.92 7.66
CA ASN A 8 -6.72 -9.52 8.18
C ASN A 8 -5.52 -9.26 7.26
N ILE A 9 -5.71 -9.40 5.96
CA ILE A 9 -4.66 -9.16 4.97
C ILE A 9 -4.19 -7.71 5.03
N ILE A 10 -5.12 -6.76 5.05
CA ILE A 10 -4.80 -5.34 5.16
C ILE A 10 -4.05 -5.04 6.47
N ASN A 11 -4.48 -5.63 7.58
CA ASN A 11 -3.80 -5.46 8.87
C ASN A 11 -2.38 -6.03 8.86
N LEU A 12 -2.17 -7.18 8.23
CA LEU A 12 -0.84 -7.78 8.07
C LEU A 12 0.07 -6.90 7.23
N LEU A 13 -0.45 -6.37 6.13
CA LEU A 13 0.29 -5.44 5.28
C LEU A 13 0.64 -4.17 6.05
N TYR A 14 -0.31 -3.60 6.78
CA TYR A 14 -0.10 -2.41 7.60
C TYR A 14 0.99 -2.63 8.65
N LYS A 15 0.94 -3.74 9.37
CA LYS A 15 1.96 -4.08 10.36
C LYS A 15 3.35 -4.21 9.76
N ARG A 16 3.43 -4.77 8.56
CA ARG A 16 4.70 -4.86 7.85
C ARG A 16 5.25 -3.48 7.50
N LEU A 17 4.40 -2.59 7.01
CA LEU A 17 4.78 -1.22 6.67
C LEU A 17 5.17 -0.40 7.90
N GLU A 18 4.57 -0.67 9.05
CA GLU A 18 4.91 0.01 10.30
C GLU A 18 6.35 -0.23 10.76
N ARG A 19 7.02 -1.24 10.21
CA ARG A 19 8.44 -1.48 10.48
C ARG A 19 9.36 -0.48 9.78
N LEU A 20 8.84 0.27 8.82
CA LEU A 20 9.61 1.30 8.13
C LEU A 20 9.96 2.44 9.08
N LYS A 21 11.22 2.89 9.02
CA LYS A 21 11.72 3.98 9.83
C LYS A 21 11.77 5.28 9.02
N ASP A 22 11.70 6.41 9.72
CA ASP A 22 11.83 7.74 9.15
C ASP A 22 10.73 8.07 8.12
N VAL A 23 9.52 7.54 8.37
CA VAL A 23 8.32 7.87 7.62
C VAL A 23 7.11 7.51 8.49
N GLN A 24 6.04 8.27 8.43
CA GLN A 24 4.80 7.93 9.13
C GLN A 24 3.95 7.01 8.29
N ILE A 25 3.31 6.03 8.95
CA ILE A 25 2.40 5.09 8.31
C ILE A 25 1.00 5.28 8.91
N LYS A 26 0.02 5.48 8.05
CA LYS A 26 -1.40 5.60 8.44
C LYS A 26 -2.25 4.74 7.53
N LYS A 27 -3.48 4.47 7.97
CA LYS A 27 -4.42 3.61 7.23
C LYS A 27 -5.74 4.35 7.05
N ASN A 28 -6.19 4.47 5.80
CA ASN A 28 -7.50 5.00 5.41
C ASN A 28 -7.85 6.38 6.00
N ILE A 29 -6.85 7.22 6.24
CA ILE A 29 -7.10 8.59 6.71
C ILE A 29 -7.26 9.57 5.55
N VAL A 30 -7.85 10.71 5.83
CA VAL A 30 -7.86 11.84 4.91
C VAL A 30 -6.43 12.41 4.82
N ILE A 31 -6.05 12.89 3.65
CA ILE A 31 -4.73 13.52 3.47
C ILE A 31 -4.61 14.70 4.44
N PRO A 32 -3.58 14.70 5.30
CA PRO A 32 -3.41 15.80 6.25
C PRO A 32 -3.06 17.10 5.53
N GLN A 33 -3.49 18.23 6.10
CA GLN A 33 -3.19 19.54 5.54
C GLN A 33 -1.70 19.86 5.56
N LYS A 34 -1.00 19.32 6.54
CA LYS A 34 0.45 19.48 6.67
C LYS A 34 1.09 18.09 6.65
N ILE A 35 2.01 17.88 5.71
CA ILE A 35 2.73 16.63 5.59
C ILE A 35 3.90 16.64 6.59
N PRO A 36 4.10 15.55 7.37
CA PRO A 36 5.25 15.46 8.27
C PRO A 36 6.58 15.60 7.52
N PRO A 37 7.62 16.16 8.16
CA PRO A 37 8.93 16.33 7.51
C PRO A 37 9.54 15.02 7.01
N GLU A 38 9.28 13.89 7.69
CA GLU A 38 9.74 12.57 7.30
C GLU A 38 8.93 11.95 6.17
N GLY A 39 7.82 12.58 5.77
CA GLY A 39 6.88 12.02 4.81
C GLY A 39 5.85 11.12 5.47
N ILE A 40 4.82 10.74 4.73
CA ILE A 40 3.73 9.89 5.21
C ILE A 40 3.35 8.88 4.13
N ILE A 41 3.06 7.66 4.55
CA ILE A 41 2.48 6.62 3.70
C ILE A 41 1.07 6.34 4.23
N ILE A 42 0.09 6.41 3.35
CA ILE A 42 -1.30 6.10 3.68
C ILE A 42 -1.68 4.83 2.93
N LEU A 43 -2.02 3.79 3.67
CA LEU A 43 -2.53 2.54 3.10
C LEU A 43 -4.03 2.68 2.89
N ARG A 44 -4.46 2.52 1.63
CA ARG A 44 -5.86 2.46 1.23
C ARG A 44 -6.24 1.01 0.99
N SER A 45 -7.37 0.58 1.53
CA SER A 45 -7.79 -0.83 1.45
C SER A 45 -8.11 -1.31 0.03
N GLY A 46 -8.63 -0.42 -0.82
CA GLY A 46 -8.91 -0.73 -2.22
C GLY A 46 -10.09 -1.68 -2.40
N LYS A 47 -10.09 -2.38 -3.54
CA LYS A 47 -11.17 -3.30 -3.94
C LYS A 47 -10.69 -4.72 -3.93
N CYS A 48 -11.64 -5.65 -3.75
CA CYS A 48 -11.41 -7.09 -3.85
C CYS A 48 -12.33 -7.66 -4.92
N GLU A 49 -11.78 -8.43 -5.85
CA GLU A 49 -12.52 -9.02 -6.96
C GLU A 49 -12.26 -10.53 -7.04
N ILE A 50 -13.28 -11.28 -7.50
CA ILE A 50 -13.13 -12.69 -7.82
C ILE A 50 -12.50 -12.77 -9.22
N VAL A 51 -11.33 -13.38 -9.33
CA VAL A 51 -10.67 -13.57 -10.63
C VAL A 51 -10.85 -14.97 -11.17
N GLU A 52 -11.15 -15.95 -10.30
CA GLU A 52 -11.41 -17.32 -10.72
C GLU A 52 -12.29 -18.01 -9.68
N THR A 53 -13.19 -18.85 -10.15
CA THR A 53 -14.02 -19.72 -9.31
C THR A 53 -13.61 -21.16 -9.55
N ILE A 54 -13.23 -21.87 -8.48
CA ILE A 54 -12.85 -23.28 -8.52
C ILE A 54 -14.04 -24.08 -8.01
N LEU A 55 -14.43 -25.09 -8.77
CA LEU A 55 -15.53 -25.98 -8.40
C LEU A 55 -14.99 -27.31 -7.85
N SER A 56 -15.70 -27.90 -6.91
CA SER A 56 -15.41 -29.23 -6.36
C SER A 56 -14.16 -29.35 -5.48
N PRO A 57 -14.15 -28.79 -4.27
CA PRO A 57 -15.18 -27.95 -3.64
C PRO A 57 -15.12 -26.51 -4.15
N VAL A 58 -16.19 -25.77 -3.94
CA VAL A 58 -16.23 -24.38 -4.36
C VAL A 58 -15.23 -23.57 -3.55
N SER A 59 -14.36 -22.86 -4.26
CA SER A 59 -13.48 -21.85 -3.70
C SER A 59 -13.28 -20.74 -4.72
N TYR A 60 -12.76 -19.62 -4.24
CA TYR A 60 -12.61 -18.43 -5.07
C TYR A 60 -11.17 -17.95 -4.99
N VAL A 61 -10.58 -17.67 -6.15
CA VAL A 61 -9.33 -16.92 -6.22
C VAL A 61 -9.71 -15.45 -6.22
N LEU A 62 -9.26 -14.75 -5.21
CA LEU A 62 -9.56 -13.34 -4.99
C LEU A 62 -8.32 -12.48 -5.24
N GLU A 63 -8.55 -11.31 -5.80
CA GLU A 63 -7.51 -10.32 -6.03
C GLU A 63 -7.88 -9.06 -5.27
N LEU A 64 -7.09 -8.73 -4.27
CA LEU A 64 -7.22 -7.51 -3.48
C LEU A 64 -6.26 -6.47 -4.04
N ARG A 65 -6.74 -5.25 -4.26
CA ARG A 65 -5.97 -4.15 -4.84
C ARG A 65 -5.86 -2.96 -3.89
N PRO A 66 -5.11 -3.09 -2.80
CA PRO A 66 -4.82 -1.93 -1.97
C PRO A 66 -3.87 -0.97 -2.69
N GLU A 67 -3.80 0.24 -2.18
CA GLU A 67 -2.96 1.28 -2.76
C GLU A 67 -2.21 1.98 -1.65
N LEU A 68 -0.95 2.30 -1.88
CA LEU A 68 -0.18 3.17 -1.00
C LEU A 68 -0.12 4.56 -1.61
N GLU A 69 -0.49 5.56 -0.82
CA GLU A 69 -0.24 6.95 -1.17
C GLU A 69 0.95 7.44 -0.36
N VAL A 70 2.03 7.80 -1.04
CA VAL A 70 3.23 8.34 -0.40
C VAL A 70 3.28 9.83 -0.66
N LEU A 71 3.33 10.63 0.41
CA LEU A 71 3.32 12.09 0.31
C LEU A 71 4.58 12.65 0.96
N VAL A 72 5.24 13.54 0.24
CA VAL A 72 6.38 14.31 0.73
C VAL A 72 6.16 15.78 0.40
N GLN A 73 6.65 16.66 1.26
CA GLN A 73 6.49 18.10 1.09
C GLN A 73 7.82 18.79 1.36
N ASP A 74 8.28 19.58 0.42
CA ASP A 74 9.53 20.33 0.54
C ASP A 74 9.51 21.45 -0.51
N MET A 75 10.03 22.61 -0.14
CA MET A 75 10.18 23.73 -1.07
C MET A 75 11.19 23.43 -2.16
N ASP A 76 12.26 22.69 -1.83
CA ASP A 76 13.29 22.34 -2.77
C ASP A 76 12.88 21.12 -3.59
N ASP A 77 12.91 21.26 -4.91
CA ASP A 77 12.50 20.21 -5.84
C ASP A 77 13.39 18.97 -5.73
N ASP A 78 14.70 19.15 -5.64
CA ASP A 78 15.64 18.02 -5.54
C ASP A 78 15.46 17.26 -4.22
N ASN A 79 15.27 17.97 -3.10
CA ASN A 79 15.01 17.35 -1.81
C ASN A 79 13.73 16.53 -1.84
N ARG A 80 12.69 17.08 -2.44
CA ARG A 80 11.38 16.42 -2.56
C ARG A 80 11.51 15.12 -3.35
N HIS A 81 12.16 15.15 -4.50
CA HIS A 81 12.37 13.96 -5.33
C HIS A 81 13.27 12.93 -4.66
N ASN A 82 14.35 13.37 -4.01
CA ASN A 82 15.26 12.48 -3.29
C ASN A 82 14.56 11.79 -2.11
N GLN A 83 13.76 12.52 -1.35
CA GLN A 83 12.99 11.96 -0.25
C GLN A 83 11.99 10.94 -0.74
N MET A 84 11.27 11.25 -1.81
CA MET A 84 10.30 10.31 -2.42
C MET A 84 11.00 9.03 -2.86
N SER A 85 12.13 9.15 -3.55
CA SER A 85 12.90 7.97 -4.00
C SER A 85 13.35 7.09 -2.85
N LYS A 86 13.78 7.68 -1.74
CA LYS A 86 14.19 6.93 -0.56
C LYS A 86 13.02 6.16 0.06
N ILE A 87 11.86 6.79 0.16
CA ILE A 87 10.67 6.13 0.72
C ILE A 87 10.21 5.00 -0.20
N ILE A 88 10.14 5.23 -1.49
CA ILE A 88 9.73 4.19 -2.47
C ILE A 88 10.69 3.00 -2.39
N LYS A 89 12.00 3.25 -2.26
CA LYS A 89 12.98 2.16 -2.10
C LYS A 89 12.72 1.37 -0.83
N LYS A 90 12.46 2.03 0.30
CA LYS A 90 12.12 1.37 1.56
C LYS A 90 10.87 0.50 1.43
N VAL A 91 9.84 1.01 0.77
CA VAL A 91 8.62 0.25 0.50
C VAL A 91 8.92 -0.98 -0.36
N SER A 92 9.69 -0.79 -1.42
CA SER A 92 10.09 -1.90 -2.31
C SER A 92 10.83 -3.00 -1.55
N ASP A 93 11.82 -2.63 -0.76
CA ASP A 93 12.61 -3.59 0.01
C ASP A 93 11.74 -4.31 1.06
N CYS A 94 10.84 -3.59 1.70
CA CYS A 94 9.91 -4.13 2.69
C CYS A 94 8.97 -5.18 2.05
N LEU A 95 8.37 -4.86 0.91
CA LEU A 95 7.41 -5.76 0.27
C LEU A 95 8.10 -6.96 -0.40
N LYS A 96 9.32 -6.79 -0.89
CA LYS A 96 10.10 -7.90 -1.47
C LYS A 96 10.58 -8.92 -0.45
N SER A 97 10.63 -8.57 0.82
CA SER A 97 11.13 -9.46 1.86
C SER A 97 10.26 -10.71 2.03
N ASP A 98 8.98 -10.63 1.70
CA ASP A 98 8.06 -11.75 1.81
C ASP A 98 6.80 -11.51 0.98
N PHE A 99 6.65 -12.21 -0.14
CA PHE A 99 5.50 -12.09 -1.03
C PHE A 99 4.24 -12.78 -0.52
N SER A 100 4.34 -13.55 0.56
CA SER A 100 3.23 -14.34 1.08
C SER A 100 2.60 -13.75 2.33
N LEU A 101 3.10 -12.63 2.85
CA LEU A 101 2.68 -12.05 4.13
C LEU A 101 2.66 -13.11 5.25
N GLY A 102 3.77 -13.83 5.40
CA GLY A 102 3.89 -14.90 6.40
C GLY A 102 3.09 -16.14 6.05
N GLY A 103 2.80 -16.39 4.77
CA GLY A 103 2.03 -17.54 4.32
C GLY A 103 0.52 -17.31 4.32
N ASN A 104 0.06 -16.08 4.52
CA ASN A 104 -1.37 -15.76 4.59
C ASN A 104 -2.00 -15.45 3.24
N VAL A 105 -1.19 -15.19 2.21
CA VAL A 105 -1.66 -14.97 0.85
C VAL A 105 -0.79 -15.79 -0.11
N ASP A 106 -1.30 -16.02 -1.32
CA ASP A 106 -0.55 -16.77 -2.33
C ASP A 106 0.54 -15.94 -2.96
N TYR A 107 0.24 -14.67 -3.23
CA TYR A 107 1.20 -13.80 -3.89
C TYR A 107 0.87 -12.33 -3.66
N LEU A 108 1.91 -11.52 -3.50
CA LEU A 108 1.82 -10.07 -3.42
C LEU A 108 2.82 -9.47 -4.41
N HIS A 109 2.36 -8.55 -5.24
CA HIS A 109 3.23 -7.80 -6.14
C HIS A 109 2.75 -6.36 -6.26
N THR A 110 3.57 -5.52 -6.86
CA THR A 110 3.28 -4.11 -7.04
C THR A 110 3.34 -3.73 -8.52
N GLU A 111 2.60 -2.70 -8.88
CA GLU A 111 2.71 -2.06 -10.18
C GLU A 111 3.56 -0.79 -10.06
N PRO A 112 4.06 -0.24 -11.18
CA PRO A 112 4.85 0.99 -11.14
C PRO A 112 4.09 2.13 -10.49
N PRO A 113 4.76 2.97 -9.68
CA PRO A 113 4.13 4.12 -9.06
C PRO A 113 3.68 5.15 -10.10
N GLU A 114 2.57 5.82 -9.80
CA GLU A 114 2.15 7.01 -10.52
C GLU A 114 2.44 8.22 -9.65
N TYR A 115 3.08 9.23 -10.23
CA TYR A 115 3.50 10.43 -9.52
C TYR A 115 2.67 11.63 -9.94
N SER A 116 2.35 12.49 -8.97
CA SER A 116 1.70 13.76 -9.22
C SER A 116 2.23 14.80 -8.24
N ASP A 117 2.11 16.07 -8.62
CA ASP A 117 2.45 17.18 -7.77
C ASP A 117 1.17 17.95 -7.42
N GLU A 118 1.05 18.36 -6.17
CA GLU A 118 -0.03 19.21 -5.73
C GLU A 118 0.55 20.50 -5.14
N ASN A 119 0.08 21.62 -5.65
CA ASN A 119 0.48 22.93 -5.19
C ASN A 119 -0.67 23.61 -4.46
N ILE A 120 -0.43 23.99 -3.23
CA ILE A 120 -1.37 24.74 -2.41
C ILE A 120 -0.75 26.12 -2.18
N ASP A 121 -1.51 27.19 -2.47
CA ASP A 121 -1.04 28.55 -2.29
C ASP A 121 -0.55 28.79 -0.86
N GLY A 122 0.66 29.34 -0.73
CA GLY A 122 1.26 29.65 0.55
C GLY A 122 1.87 28.47 1.30
N ALA A 123 1.92 27.29 0.69
CA ALA A 123 2.51 26.09 1.27
C ALA A 123 3.60 25.51 0.35
N PRO A 124 4.57 24.75 0.90
CA PRO A 124 5.52 24.02 0.06
C PRO A 124 4.81 23.01 -0.85
N PRO A 125 5.34 22.78 -2.07
CA PRO A 125 4.76 21.78 -2.95
C PRO A 125 4.75 20.37 -2.35
N VAL A 126 3.69 19.62 -2.63
CA VAL A 126 3.54 18.22 -2.20
C VAL A 126 3.71 17.32 -3.41
N MET A 127 4.56 16.31 -3.27
CA MET A 127 4.68 15.24 -4.26
C MET A 127 3.95 14.01 -3.74
N VAL A 128 3.11 13.45 -4.59
CA VAL A 128 2.31 12.27 -4.26
C VAL A 128 2.71 11.12 -5.18
N ALA A 129 2.97 9.96 -4.61
CA ALA A 129 3.14 8.72 -5.36
C ALA A 129 2.00 7.76 -5.00
N SER A 130 1.35 7.24 -6.00
CA SER A 130 0.34 6.19 -5.84
C SER A 130 0.97 4.87 -6.26
N VAL A 131 1.06 3.93 -5.33
CA VAL A 131 1.66 2.61 -5.55
C VAL A 131 0.58 1.55 -5.48
N PRO A 132 0.15 1.00 -6.62
CA PRO A 132 -0.81 -0.11 -6.61
C PRO A 132 -0.16 -1.38 -6.07
N ILE A 133 -0.87 -2.08 -5.19
CA ILE A 133 -0.48 -3.39 -4.68
C ILE A 133 -1.53 -4.39 -5.12
N ILE A 134 -1.10 -5.58 -5.52
CA ILE A 134 -1.98 -6.64 -5.95
C ILE A 134 -1.69 -7.87 -5.11
N ILE A 135 -2.73 -8.36 -4.43
CA ILE A 135 -2.62 -9.51 -3.52
C ILE A 135 -3.61 -10.58 -3.96
N GLU A 136 -3.10 -11.77 -4.28
CA GLU A 136 -3.93 -12.93 -4.60
C GLU A 136 -4.00 -13.87 -3.42
N PHE A 137 -5.21 -14.34 -3.14
CA PHE A 137 -5.45 -15.33 -2.10
C PHE A 137 -6.71 -16.14 -2.43
N VAL A 138 -6.84 -17.31 -1.80
CA VAL A 138 -7.98 -18.20 -2.01
C VAL A 138 -8.87 -18.18 -0.77
N SER A 139 -10.17 -18.11 -0.99
CA SER A 139 -11.18 -18.18 0.07
C SER A 139 -12.36 -19.03 -0.38
N ASN A 140 -13.02 -19.71 0.54
CA ASN A 140 -14.28 -20.38 0.26
C ASN A 140 -15.50 -19.48 0.51
N ASN A 141 -15.27 -18.25 0.97
CA ASN A 141 -16.32 -17.27 1.21
C ASN A 141 -15.87 -15.89 0.73
N PRO A 142 -16.47 -15.36 -0.36
CA PRO A 142 -16.02 -14.09 -0.93
C PRO A 142 -16.34 -12.86 -0.09
N LEU A 143 -17.11 -13.03 0.99
CA LEU A 143 -17.44 -11.93 1.91
C LEU A 143 -16.40 -11.75 3.02
N LEU A 144 -15.48 -12.67 3.19
CA LEU A 144 -14.51 -12.63 4.29
C LEU A 144 -13.10 -12.25 3.85
#